data_2a188adadbd2a0b1e56931f293d37d2f
#
_entry.id   2a188adadbd2a0b1e56931f293d37d2f
#
_cell.length_a   1.000
_cell.length_b   1.000
_cell.length_c   1.000
_cell.angle_alpha   90.00
_cell.angle_beta   90.00
_cell.angle_gamma   90.00
#
_symmetry.space_group_name_H-M   'P 1'
#
loop_
_entity.id
_entity.type
_entity.pdbx_description
1 polymer ?
#
loop_
_entity_poly.entity_id
_entity_poly.type
_entity_poly.pdbx_seq_one_letter_code
_entity_poly.pdbx_strand_id
1 'polypeptide(L)'
;ADMRMFQFGKMRPVPPSKIPRLNSRPKGSVGEFALHLQCPWRLEAEHEILTGRSDLWKPVEMADGFSIDEWDYEKDGNIQDLRINQWLTSDNNRVVDSVRIQSHGGFTLVLNSGVQLVVFPSGSASEDWRLFQPDRNTPHLVVSGGRIERDDE
;
A
#
# COMPACT_ATOMS: atom_id res chain seq x y z
N ALA A 1 -7.72 8.64 5.72
CA ALA A 1 -8.03 7.50 4.86
C ALA A 1 -6.99 6.40 5.10
N ASP A 2 -7.42 5.19 5.31
CA ASP A 2 -6.61 4.02 5.64
C ASP A 2 -6.06 3.29 4.38
N MET A 3 -5.84 4.03 3.31
CA MET A 3 -5.32 3.52 2.05
C MET A 3 -3.80 3.35 2.14
N ARG A 4 -3.30 2.17 1.74
CA ARG A 4 -1.87 1.91 1.58
C ARG A 4 -1.50 1.91 0.11
N MET A 5 -0.39 2.57 -0.22
CA MET A 5 0.16 2.60 -1.56
C MET A 5 1.49 1.84 -1.62
N PHE A 6 1.60 0.92 -2.57
CA PHE A 6 2.84 0.27 -2.97
C PHE A 6 3.24 0.77 -4.36
N GLN A 7 4.52 1.00 -4.56
CA GLN A 7 5.05 1.48 -5.84
C GLN A 7 6.03 0.48 -6.43
N PHE A 8 6.01 0.33 -7.74
CA PHE A 8 6.78 -0.66 -8.48
C PHE A 8 7.51 -0.02 -9.66
N GLY A 9 8.58 -0.69 -10.11
CA GLY A 9 9.39 -0.26 -11.23
C GLY A 9 10.37 0.85 -10.88
N LYS A 10 10.93 1.48 -11.90
CA LYS A 10 11.94 2.54 -11.72
C LYS A 10 11.32 3.77 -11.07
N MET A 11 11.93 4.21 -9.99
CA MET A 11 11.53 5.43 -9.30
C MET A 11 11.97 6.66 -10.10
N ARG A 12 11.11 7.65 -10.19
CA ARG A 12 11.36 8.93 -10.84
C ARG A 12 10.85 10.10 -10.00
N PRO A 13 11.47 11.29 -10.11
CA PRO A 13 10.98 12.48 -9.41
C PRO A 13 9.53 12.81 -9.79
N VAL A 14 8.74 13.26 -8.83
CA VAL A 14 7.40 13.79 -9.09
C VAL A 14 7.53 15.07 -9.89
N PRO A 15 6.84 15.22 -11.04
CA PRO A 15 6.84 16.46 -11.79
C PRO A 15 6.26 17.63 -10.97
N PRO A 16 6.65 18.88 -11.25
CA PRO A 16 6.10 20.05 -10.57
C PRO A 16 4.57 20.08 -10.70
N SER A 17 3.89 20.31 -9.58
CA SER A 17 2.44 20.53 -9.61
C SER A 17 2.09 21.81 -10.38
N LYS A 18 1.02 21.77 -11.16
CA LYS A 18 0.42 22.96 -11.77
C LYS A 18 -0.15 23.94 -10.71
N ILE A 19 -0.32 23.49 -9.48
CA ILE A 19 -0.77 24.31 -8.36
C ILE A 19 0.45 24.74 -7.54
N PRO A 20 0.87 26.02 -7.59
CA PRO A 20 2.12 26.48 -6.98
C PRO A 20 2.27 26.15 -5.49
N ARG A 21 1.18 26.25 -4.71
CA ARG A 21 1.18 25.93 -3.27
C ARG A 21 1.58 24.48 -2.93
N LEU A 22 1.43 23.55 -3.88
CA LEU A 22 1.83 22.15 -3.69
C LEU A 22 3.31 21.93 -3.95
N ASN A 23 4.01 22.88 -4.55
CA ASN A 23 5.44 22.78 -4.82
C ASN A 23 6.32 23.12 -3.60
N SER A 24 5.72 23.64 -2.50
CA SER A 24 6.40 23.90 -1.23
C SER A 24 6.67 22.63 -0.39
N ARG A 25 6.03 21.52 -0.73
CA ARG A 25 6.26 20.23 -0.06
C ARG A 25 7.48 19.53 -0.67
N PRO A 26 8.25 18.73 0.12
CA PRO A 26 9.32 17.92 -0.42
C PRO A 26 8.80 17.08 -1.58
N LYS A 27 9.44 17.18 -2.73
CA LYS A 27 9.10 16.37 -3.89
C LYS A 27 9.53 14.94 -3.63
N GLY A 28 8.55 14.05 -3.47
CA GLY A 28 8.80 12.61 -3.41
C GLY A 28 9.20 12.04 -4.78
N SER A 29 9.37 10.75 -4.82
CA SER A 29 9.52 9.99 -6.07
C SER A 29 8.31 9.09 -6.27
N VAL A 30 8.00 8.77 -7.52
CA VAL A 30 6.96 7.83 -7.91
C VAL A 30 7.53 6.69 -8.75
N GLY A 31 6.99 5.48 -8.57
CA GLY A 31 7.31 4.33 -9.41
C GLY A 31 6.64 4.39 -10.77
N GLU A 32 6.99 3.46 -11.65
CA GLU A 32 6.30 3.30 -12.94
C GLU A 32 4.84 2.88 -12.75
N PHE A 33 4.57 2.10 -11.70
CA PHE A 33 3.24 1.66 -11.30
C PHE A 33 2.99 1.96 -9.83
N ALA A 34 1.73 2.25 -9.49
CA ALA A 34 1.26 2.39 -8.13
C ALA A 34 0.04 1.48 -7.91
N LEU A 35 0.05 0.77 -6.80
CA LEU A 35 -1.04 -0.07 -6.32
C LEU A 35 -1.60 0.59 -5.06
N HIS A 36 -2.84 1.04 -5.13
CA HIS A 36 -3.58 1.55 -3.99
C HIS A 36 -4.46 0.44 -3.42
N LEU A 37 -4.30 0.14 -2.14
CA LEU A 37 -5.07 -0.86 -1.41
C LEU A 37 -6.00 -0.18 -0.40
N GLN A 38 -7.29 -0.45 -0.53
CA GLN A 38 -8.34 0.02 0.38
C GLN A 38 -9.04 -1.16 1.09
N CYS A 39 -8.84 -2.37 0.62
CA CYS A 39 -9.33 -3.61 1.22
C CYS A 39 -8.31 -4.25 2.18
N PRO A 40 -8.65 -5.32 2.89
CA PRO A 40 -7.71 -6.11 3.68
C PRO A 40 -6.52 -6.61 2.86
N TRP A 41 -5.34 -6.49 3.43
CA TRP A 41 -4.09 -6.98 2.89
C TRP A 41 -3.11 -7.33 4.01
N ARG A 42 -2.11 -8.16 3.70
CA ARG A 42 -0.98 -8.42 4.58
C ARG A 42 0.30 -8.70 3.78
N LEU A 43 1.42 -8.35 4.38
CA LEU A 43 2.74 -8.84 4.01
C LEU A 43 3.08 -10.03 4.91
N GLU A 44 3.49 -11.14 4.32
CA GLU A 44 3.85 -12.34 5.07
C GLU A 44 5.17 -12.93 4.60
N ALA A 45 5.93 -13.48 5.53
CA ALA A 45 7.04 -14.40 5.29
C ALA A 45 6.56 -15.83 5.52
N GLU A 46 7.47 -16.81 5.39
CA GLU A 46 7.10 -18.23 5.46
C GLU A 46 6.34 -18.63 6.74
N HIS A 47 6.72 -18.04 7.89
CA HIS A 47 6.19 -18.43 9.20
C HIS A 47 5.55 -17.28 9.99
N GLU A 48 5.48 -16.09 9.44
CA GLU A 48 4.93 -14.93 10.14
C GLU A 48 4.23 -13.93 9.21
N ILE A 49 3.28 -13.21 9.76
CA ILE A 49 2.75 -11.98 9.17
C ILE A 49 3.70 -10.86 9.56
N LEU A 50 4.33 -10.23 8.57
CA LEU A 50 5.22 -9.09 8.81
C LEU A 50 4.42 -7.86 9.22
N THR A 51 3.35 -7.57 8.49
CA THR A 51 2.39 -6.52 8.80
C THR A 51 1.14 -6.64 7.91
N GLY A 52 0.11 -5.90 8.23
CA GLY A 52 -1.12 -5.83 7.45
C GLY A 52 -1.95 -4.60 7.76
N ARG A 53 -3.13 -4.52 7.13
CA ARG A 53 -4.01 -3.36 7.24
C ARG A 53 -4.37 -3.01 8.69
N SER A 54 -4.65 -4.00 9.52
CA SER A 54 -5.08 -3.78 10.90
C SER A 54 -4.00 -3.16 11.79
N ASP A 55 -2.73 -3.26 11.44
CA ASP A 55 -1.62 -2.70 12.21
C ASP A 55 -1.55 -1.18 12.15
N LEU A 56 -2.25 -0.55 11.19
CA LEU A 56 -2.39 0.90 11.14
C LEU A 56 -3.05 1.47 12.40
N TRP A 57 -3.94 0.69 13.02
CA TRP A 57 -4.71 1.09 14.21
C TRP A 57 -4.09 0.59 15.51
N LYS A 58 -2.79 0.30 15.50
CA LYS A 58 -2.03 -0.15 16.68
C LYS A 58 -0.89 0.84 16.96
N PRO A 59 -0.86 1.46 18.16
CA PRO A 59 0.26 2.30 18.55
C PRO A 59 1.54 1.49 18.70
N VAL A 60 2.69 2.12 18.42
CA VAL A 60 4.02 1.49 18.58
C VAL A 60 4.34 1.28 20.06
N GLU A 61 4.07 2.29 20.88
CA GLU A 61 4.35 2.27 22.32
C GLU A 61 3.14 2.77 23.10
N MET A 62 2.91 2.16 24.25
CA MET A 62 1.95 2.61 25.25
C MET A 62 2.74 2.96 26.53
N ALA A 63 3.29 4.18 26.56
CA ALA A 63 3.99 4.70 27.74
C ALA A 63 3.02 5.01 28.89
N ASP A 64 3.58 5.22 30.10
CA ASP A 64 2.79 5.68 31.25
C ASP A 64 2.04 6.98 30.90
N GLY A 65 0.72 6.98 31.13
CA GLY A 65 -0.15 8.10 30.75
C GLY A 65 -0.65 8.08 29.31
N PHE A 66 -0.38 7.00 28.54
CA PHE A 66 -0.92 6.83 27.19
C PHE A 66 -2.46 6.86 27.19
N SER A 67 -3.03 7.63 26.27
CA SER A 67 -4.47 7.67 26.01
C SER A 67 -4.72 7.31 24.56
N ILE A 68 -5.51 6.26 24.33
CA ILE A 68 -5.90 5.85 22.97
C ILE A 68 -6.77 6.90 22.28
N ASP A 69 -7.53 7.67 23.04
CA ASP A 69 -8.41 8.72 22.50
C ASP A 69 -7.64 9.95 22.01
N GLU A 70 -6.42 10.15 22.50
CA GLU A 70 -5.53 11.24 22.09
C GLU A 70 -4.51 10.81 21.03
N TRP A 71 -4.36 9.52 20.79
CA TRP A 71 -3.40 8.97 19.85
C TRP A 71 -3.83 9.18 18.39
N ASP A 72 -2.93 9.71 17.58
CA ASP A 72 -3.09 9.93 16.17
C ASP A 72 -2.12 9.04 15.38
N TYR A 73 -2.64 8.06 14.67
CA TYR A 73 -1.81 7.07 13.95
C TYR A 73 -0.88 7.70 12.89
N GLU A 74 -1.21 8.88 12.37
CA GLU A 74 -0.38 9.58 11.39
C GLU A 74 0.77 10.37 12.03
N LYS A 75 0.58 10.86 13.25
CA LYS A 75 1.54 11.73 13.96
C LYS A 75 2.38 10.98 14.99
N ASP A 76 1.73 10.10 15.75
CA ASP A 76 2.33 9.44 16.90
C ASP A 76 2.95 8.09 16.56
N GLY A 77 2.80 7.65 15.30
CA GLY A 77 3.34 6.39 14.80
C GLY A 77 2.41 5.20 15.04
N ASN A 78 2.56 4.20 14.21
CA ASN A 78 1.75 2.98 14.24
C ASN A 78 2.61 1.75 13.88
N ILE A 79 2.13 0.57 14.26
CA ILE A 79 2.84 -0.70 14.03
C ILE A 79 3.04 -0.97 12.54
N GLN A 80 2.10 -0.62 11.68
CA GLN A 80 2.21 -0.86 10.24
C GLN A 80 3.41 -0.14 9.64
N ASP A 81 3.57 1.16 9.91
CA ASP A 81 4.69 1.95 9.39
C ASP A 81 6.03 1.47 9.96
N LEU A 82 6.07 1.14 11.26
CA LEU A 82 7.26 0.58 11.89
C LEU A 82 7.68 -0.73 11.19
N ARG A 83 6.77 -1.66 11.00
CA ARG A 83 7.04 -2.97 10.38
C ARG A 83 7.42 -2.85 8.91
N ILE A 84 6.76 -1.99 8.16
CA ILE A 84 7.13 -1.72 6.76
C ILE A 84 8.57 -1.17 6.69
N ASN A 85 8.92 -0.21 7.53
CA ASN A 85 10.27 0.35 7.56
C ASN A 85 11.31 -0.70 7.93
N GLN A 86 11.04 -1.56 8.91
CA GLN A 86 11.91 -2.68 9.27
C GLN A 86 12.12 -3.64 8.08
N TRP A 87 11.04 -4.01 7.39
CA TRP A 87 11.13 -4.86 6.21
C TRP A 87 11.91 -4.19 5.07
N LEU A 88 11.65 -2.92 4.77
CA LEU A 88 12.36 -2.18 3.72
C LEU A 88 13.87 -2.05 3.98
N THR A 89 14.29 -2.03 5.24
CA THR A 89 15.72 -1.97 5.61
C THR A 89 16.39 -3.33 5.65
N SER A 90 15.66 -4.41 5.91
CA SER A 90 16.19 -5.77 6.05
C SER A 90 16.15 -6.60 4.77
N ASP A 91 15.21 -6.32 3.86
CA ASP A 91 15.01 -7.06 2.61
C ASP A 91 15.42 -6.20 1.42
N ASN A 92 16.53 -6.59 0.77
CA ASN A 92 17.04 -5.93 -0.44
C ASN A 92 16.51 -6.55 -1.73
N ASN A 93 15.84 -7.70 -1.66
CA ASN A 93 15.37 -8.45 -2.84
C ASN A 93 13.84 -8.34 -2.97
N ARG A 94 13.37 -7.16 -3.36
CA ARG A 94 11.95 -6.82 -3.51
C ARG A 94 11.49 -6.84 -4.96
N VAL A 95 12.00 -7.78 -5.73
CA VAL A 95 11.59 -7.99 -7.14
C VAL A 95 10.41 -8.94 -7.18
N VAL A 96 9.37 -8.58 -7.92
CA VAL A 96 8.21 -9.43 -8.14
C VAL A 96 8.62 -10.65 -8.95
N ASP A 97 8.38 -11.83 -8.41
CA ASP A 97 8.63 -13.11 -9.07
C ASP A 97 7.36 -13.59 -9.80
N SER A 98 6.23 -13.58 -9.12
CA SER A 98 4.97 -14.07 -9.67
C SER A 98 3.77 -13.41 -9.00
N VAL A 99 2.61 -13.52 -9.67
CA VAL A 99 1.32 -13.10 -9.14
C VAL A 99 0.32 -14.23 -9.35
N ARG A 100 -0.35 -14.61 -8.28
CA ARG A 100 -1.45 -15.59 -8.33
C ARG A 100 -2.77 -14.86 -8.15
N ILE A 101 -3.63 -14.92 -9.17
CA ILE A 101 -4.94 -14.29 -9.16
C ILE A 101 -5.94 -15.23 -8.47
N GLN A 102 -6.80 -14.66 -7.66
CA GLN A 102 -7.88 -15.35 -6.97
C GLN A 102 -9.24 -14.82 -7.46
N SER A 103 -10.30 -15.51 -7.10
CA SER A 103 -11.66 -15.05 -7.39
C SER A 103 -11.94 -13.68 -6.79
N HIS A 104 -12.81 -12.92 -7.43
CA HIS A 104 -13.29 -11.63 -6.93
C HIS A 104 -12.19 -10.57 -6.76
N GLY A 105 -11.15 -10.62 -7.58
CA GLY A 105 -10.09 -9.62 -7.59
C GLY A 105 -9.05 -9.74 -6.47
N GLY A 106 -9.09 -10.80 -5.68
CA GLY A 106 -8.01 -11.13 -4.76
C GLY A 106 -6.74 -11.55 -5.51
N PHE A 107 -5.58 -11.38 -4.89
CA PHE A 107 -4.33 -11.86 -5.45
C PHE A 107 -3.26 -12.05 -4.37
N THR A 108 -2.26 -12.85 -4.71
CA THR A 108 -1.01 -12.98 -3.97
C THR A 108 0.15 -12.63 -4.88
N LEU A 109 0.89 -11.60 -4.51
CA LEU A 109 2.11 -11.17 -5.20
C LEU A 109 3.31 -11.74 -4.43
N VAL A 110 4.16 -12.48 -5.11
CA VAL A 110 5.33 -13.15 -4.53
C VAL A 110 6.60 -12.44 -4.96
N LEU A 111 7.43 -12.08 -3.99
CA LEU A 111 8.75 -11.50 -4.23
C LEU A 111 9.84 -12.57 -4.28
N ASN A 112 10.97 -12.26 -4.91
CA ASN A 112 12.14 -13.16 -4.97
C ASN A 112 12.67 -13.57 -3.60
N SER A 113 12.48 -12.71 -2.59
CA SER A 113 12.84 -13.01 -1.19
C SER A 113 11.95 -14.07 -0.53
N GLY A 114 10.83 -14.45 -1.17
CA GLY A 114 9.79 -15.30 -0.59
C GLY A 114 8.71 -14.54 0.19
N VAL A 115 8.88 -13.25 0.44
CA VAL A 115 7.83 -12.41 1.02
C VAL A 115 6.66 -12.30 0.04
N GLN A 116 5.45 -12.33 0.56
CA GLN A 116 4.22 -12.28 -0.22
C GLN A 116 3.35 -11.10 0.24
N LEU A 117 2.76 -10.40 -0.72
CA LEU A 117 1.65 -9.48 -0.51
C LEU A 117 0.36 -10.20 -0.85
N VAL A 118 -0.48 -10.42 0.15
CA VAL A 118 -1.80 -11.05 -0.01
C VAL A 118 -2.86 -9.96 0.09
N VAL A 119 -3.71 -9.88 -0.94
CA VAL A 119 -4.79 -8.88 -1.03
C VAL A 119 -6.13 -9.60 -1.13
N PHE A 120 -7.05 -9.22 -0.27
CA PHE A 120 -8.31 -9.89 -0.09
C PHE A 120 -9.49 -8.90 -0.11
N PRO A 121 -10.12 -8.65 -1.30
CA PRO A 121 -11.40 -7.93 -1.37
C PRO A 121 -12.46 -8.59 -0.50
N SER A 122 -13.10 -7.81 0.34
CA SER A 122 -14.08 -8.31 1.32
C SER A 122 -15.39 -7.55 1.35
N GLY A 123 -15.53 -6.52 0.53
CA GLY A 123 -16.75 -5.72 0.41
C GLY A 123 -17.46 -5.93 -0.93
N SER A 124 -18.71 -5.48 -1.02
CA SER A 124 -19.54 -5.62 -2.22
C SER A 124 -19.84 -4.28 -2.92
N ALA A 125 -19.46 -3.16 -2.34
CA ALA A 125 -19.96 -1.84 -2.77
C ALA A 125 -18.89 -0.75 -2.90
N SER A 126 -17.64 -1.02 -2.55
CA SER A 126 -16.57 -0.02 -2.56
C SER A 126 -15.40 -0.48 -3.44
N GLU A 127 -14.58 0.47 -3.84
CA GLU A 127 -13.29 0.16 -4.44
C GLU A 127 -12.40 -0.59 -3.43
N ASP A 128 -11.88 -1.73 -3.85
CA ASP A 128 -10.99 -2.57 -3.06
C ASP A 128 -9.53 -2.22 -3.32
N TRP A 129 -9.15 -2.10 -4.61
CA TRP A 129 -7.81 -1.69 -5.00
C TRP A 129 -7.77 -1.17 -6.43
N ARG A 130 -6.70 -0.45 -6.74
CA ARG A 130 -6.44 0.16 -8.04
C ARG A 130 -4.97 0.05 -8.40
N LEU A 131 -4.68 -0.36 -9.63
CA LEU A 131 -3.34 -0.36 -10.21
C LEU A 131 -3.31 0.64 -11.38
N PHE A 132 -2.33 1.54 -11.39
CA PHE A 132 -2.21 2.58 -12.39
C PHE A 132 -0.76 3.04 -12.60
N GLN A 133 -0.53 3.82 -13.64
CA GLN A 133 0.74 4.49 -13.90
C GLN A 133 0.63 5.94 -13.44
N PRO A 134 1.35 6.37 -12.38
CA PRO A 134 1.32 7.75 -11.94
C PRO A 134 1.74 8.72 -13.05
N ASP A 135 1.07 9.87 -13.14
CA ASP A 135 1.31 10.96 -14.11
C ASP A 135 1.19 10.54 -15.59
N ARG A 136 0.53 9.45 -15.88
CA ARG A 136 0.19 9.04 -17.23
C ARG A 136 -1.33 8.95 -17.38
N ASN A 137 -1.81 9.43 -18.52
CA ASN A 137 -3.22 9.28 -18.89
C ASN A 137 -3.44 7.89 -19.53
N THR A 138 -3.32 6.86 -18.70
CA THR A 138 -3.54 5.47 -19.08
C THR A 138 -4.69 4.90 -18.27
N PRO A 139 -5.47 3.96 -18.82
CA PRO A 139 -6.56 3.32 -18.06
C PRO A 139 -6.07 2.72 -16.75
N HIS A 140 -6.83 2.93 -15.69
CA HIS A 140 -6.60 2.27 -14.40
C HIS A 140 -7.27 0.89 -14.39
N LEU A 141 -6.62 -0.08 -13.79
CA LEU A 141 -7.23 -1.34 -13.43
C LEU A 141 -7.80 -1.20 -12.03
N VAL A 142 -9.11 -1.33 -11.89
CA VAL A 142 -9.84 -1.13 -10.64
C VAL A 142 -10.58 -2.39 -10.26
N VAL A 143 -10.57 -2.76 -9.00
CA VAL A 143 -11.45 -3.77 -8.43
C VAL A 143 -12.38 -3.13 -7.42
N SER A 144 -13.67 -3.30 -7.65
CA SER A 144 -14.74 -2.78 -6.81
C SER A 144 -15.78 -3.86 -6.56
N GLY A 145 -16.06 -4.18 -5.29
CA GLY A 145 -17.03 -5.19 -4.92
C GLY A 145 -16.76 -6.57 -5.55
N GLY A 146 -15.47 -6.92 -5.71
CA GLY A 146 -15.05 -8.18 -6.33
C GLY A 146 -15.14 -8.22 -7.85
N ARG A 147 -15.42 -7.09 -8.52
CA ARG A 147 -15.48 -6.96 -10.00
C ARG A 147 -14.28 -6.19 -10.50
N ILE A 148 -13.71 -6.68 -11.59
CA ILE A 148 -12.59 -6.02 -12.28
C ILE A 148 -13.17 -5.09 -13.34
N GLU A 149 -12.79 -3.83 -13.28
CA GLU A 149 -13.21 -2.77 -14.20
C GLU A 149 -11.98 -2.07 -14.78
N ARG A 150 -12.11 -1.54 -15.99
CA ARG A 150 -11.16 -0.59 -16.56
C ARG A 150 -11.75 0.80 -16.42
N ASP A 151 -11.00 1.66 -15.76
CA ASP A 151 -11.34 3.07 -15.62
C ASP A 151 -10.51 3.85 -16.63
N ASP A 152 -11.17 4.35 -17.65
CA ASP A 152 -10.55 5.04 -18.79
C ASP A 152 -10.53 6.58 -18.60
N GLU A 153 -10.61 7.07 -17.35
CA GLU A 153 -10.54 8.51 -17.06
C GLU A 153 -9.18 9.14 -17.40
#